data_bb338093625179a0f35635d5da69593c
#
_entry.id   bb338093625179a0f35635d5da69593c
#
_cell.length_a   1.000
_cell.length_b   1.000
_cell.length_c   1.000
_cell.angle_alpha   90.00
_cell.angle_beta   90.00
_cell.angle_gamma   90.00
#
_symmetry.space_group_name_H-M   'P 1'
#
loop_
_entity.id
_entity.type
_entity.pdbx_description
1 polymer ?
#
loop_
_entity_poly.entity_id
_entity_poly.type
_entity_poly.pdbx_seq_one_letter_code
_entity_poly.pdbx_strand_id
1 'polypeptide(L)'
;MKSQFKKSMLAMSVLSALSFSAYAEDKKDGVSSTVDLSFRYRIETVDQDNFSEDAEASTVRTRATIKTKWSDSFDTVFEFDDVTELGMDDYNGGAGTTPNNGQYPVIADPVGTELNQGYLRFTSGDTKVAAGRQRILIGNQRFVGGVGWRQNEQTYDSLSVNTKFSQDISFNYAYIFNVNRIFGETVAGGDHTHNTHLLNLE
;
A
#
# COMPACT_ATOMS: atom_id res chain seq x y z
N MET A 1 7.86 1.50 49.71
CA MET A 1 7.81 1.96 48.31
C MET A 1 7.26 0.81 47.46
N LYS A 2 5.95 0.81 47.16
CA LYS A 2 5.34 -0.16 46.25
C LYS A 2 5.50 0.37 44.85
N SER A 3 6.37 -0.25 44.03
CA SER A 3 6.47 -0.01 42.60
C SER A 3 5.12 -0.39 41.97
N GLN A 4 4.36 0.60 41.56
CA GLN A 4 3.22 0.41 40.67
C GLN A 4 3.79 0.17 39.27
N PHE A 5 3.84 -1.09 38.86
CA PHE A 5 3.95 -1.43 37.45
C PHE A 5 2.63 -0.95 36.76
N LYS A 6 2.65 0.22 36.14
CA LYS A 6 1.61 0.62 35.20
C LYS A 6 1.69 -0.35 34.03
N LYS A 7 0.67 -1.17 33.86
CA LYS A 7 0.51 -1.97 32.64
C LYS A 7 0.19 -1.00 31.53
N SER A 8 1.11 -0.85 30.58
CA SER A 8 0.83 -0.17 29.32
C SER A 8 -0.34 -0.88 28.66
N MET A 9 -1.49 -0.21 28.60
CA MET A 9 -2.67 -0.71 27.92
C MET A 9 -2.74 0.00 26.58
N LEU A 10 -2.30 -0.69 25.52
CA LEU A 10 -2.53 -0.27 24.15
C LEU A 10 -3.95 -0.69 23.79
N ALA A 11 -4.90 0.25 23.82
CA ALA A 11 -6.22 0.04 23.29
C ALA A 11 -6.26 0.56 21.84
N MET A 12 -6.36 -0.33 20.87
CA MET A 12 -6.53 0.01 19.46
C MET A 12 -7.89 -0.49 19.01
N SER A 13 -8.79 0.43 18.68
CA SER A 13 -10.06 0.12 18.04
C SER A 13 -10.03 0.52 16.57
N VAL A 14 -10.13 -0.45 15.66
CA VAL A 14 -10.26 -0.23 14.23
C VAL A 14 -11.68 -0.58 13.82
N LEU A 15 -12.47 0.41 13.45
CA LEU A 15 -13.76 0.22 12.82
C LEU A 15 -13.57 0.38 11.31
N SER A 16 -13.22 -0.71 10.61
CA SER A 16 -13.19 -0.71 9.15
C SER A 16 -14.61 -0.83 8.61
N ALA A 17 -15.14 0.27 8.10
CA ALA A 17 -16.43 0.29 7.46
C ALA A 17 -16.28 0.38 5.95
N LEU A 18 -17.19 -0.28 5.25
CA LEU A 18 -17.66 -0.06 3.88
C LEU A 18 -16.59 0.17 2.80
N SER A 19 -16.26 -0.88 2.06
CA SER A 19 -15.65 -0.76 0.74
C SER A 19 -16.76 -0.83 -0.32
N PHE A 20 -16.83 0.19 -1.18
CA PHE A 20 -17.63 0.18 -2.39
C PHE A 20 -16.70 0.14 -3.59
N SER A 21 -17.04 -0.68 -4.59
CA SER A 21 -16.33 -0.70 -5.87
C SER A 21 -17.33 -0.44 -6.99
N ALA A 22 -16.96 0.42 -7.92
CA ALA A 22 -17.63 0.61 -9.18
C ALA A 22 -16.70 0.18 -10.31
N TYR A 23 -17.22 -0.56 -11.27
CA TYR A 23 -16.46 -1.13 -12.38
C TYR A 23 -17.01 -0.63 -13.69
N ALA A 24 -16.13 -0.23 -14.60
CA ALA A 24 -16.45 0.09 -15.99
C ALA A 24 -15.45 -0.60 -16.92
N GLU A 25 -15.93 -1.12 -18.04
CA GLU A 25 -15.13 -1.74 -19.10
C GLU A 25 -15.42 -1.08 -20.44
N ASP A 26 -14.36 -0.76 -21.20
CA ASP A 26 -14.44 -0.32 -22.59
C ASP A 26 -13.61 -1.25 -23.48
N LYS A 27 -14.14 -1.61 -24.64
CA LYS A 27 -13.49 -2.47 -25.65
C LYS A 27 -13.53 -1.81 -27.01
N LYS A 28 -12.37 -1.59 -27.61
CA LYS A 28 -12.23 -1.06 -28.96
C LYS A 28 -11.01 -1.66 -29.66
N ASP A 29 -11.21 -2.21 -30.86
CA ASP A 29 -10.14 -2.65 -31.78
C ASP A 29 -9.10 -3.58 -31.13
N GLY A 30 -9.53 -4.52 -30.28
CA GLY A 30 -8.65 -5.47 -29.58
C GLY A 30 -8.00 -4.93 -28.30
N VAL A 31 -8.12 -3.63 -28.03
CA VAL A 31 -7.73 -3.02 -26.76
C VAL A 31 -8.91 -3.04 -25.80
N SER A 32 -8.67 -3.44 -24.56
CA SER A 32 -9.69 -3.35 -23.51
C SER A 32 -9.16 -2.62 -22.28
N SER A 33 -9.95 -1.68 -21.77
CA SER A 33 -9.63 -0.94 -20.55
C SER A 33 -10.71 -1.16 -19.50
N THR A 34 -10.29 -1.32 -18.25
CA THR A 34 -11.17 -1.41 -17.10
C THR A 34 -10.79 -0.33 -16.10
N VAL A 35 -11.80 0.29 -15.50
CA VAL A 35 -11.64 1.24 -14.42
C VAL A 35 -12.37 0.69 -13.21
N ASP A 36 -11.66 0.53 -12.10
CA ASP A 36 -12.20 0.17 -10.79
C ASP A 36 -12.01 1.35 -9.84
N LEU A 37 -13.11 1.74 -9.18
CA LEU A 37 -13.11 2.75 -8.12
C LEU A 37 -13.47 2.08 -6.80
N SER A 38 -12.62 2.21 -5.80
CA SER A 38 -12.88 1.70 -4.47
C SER A 38 -12.71 2.78 -3.40
N PHE A 39 -13.55 2.70 -2.37
CA PHE A 39 -13.54 3.60 -1.23
C PHE A 39 -13.38 2.77 0.04
N ARG A 40 -12.50 3.21 0.93
CA ARG A 40 -12.31 2.61 2.24
C ARG A 40 -12.33 3.67 3.33
N TYR A 41 -13.39 3.68 4.11
CA TYR A 41 -13.48 4.51 5.31
C TYR A 41 -12.88 3.77 6.51
N ARG A 42 -12.17 4.51 7.37
CA ARG A 42 -11.51 3.97 8.55
C ARG A 42 -11.57 4.97 9.70
N ILE A 43 -11.89 4.45 10.88
CA ILE A 43 -11.71 5.14 12.15
C ILE A 43 -10.70 4.33 12.97
N GLU A 44 -9.74 5.02 13.57
CA GLU A 44 -8.75 4.42 14.46
C GLU A 44 -8.52 5.35 15.65
N THR A 45 -8.50 4.79 16.86
CA THR A 45 -8.11 5.49 18.08
C THR A 45 -6.97 4.74 18.75
N VAL A 46 -5.97 5.46 19.27
CA VAL A 46 -4.81 4.88 19.95
C VAL A 46 -4.56 5.64 21.25
N ASP A 47 -4.67 4.91 22.37
CA ASP A 47 -4.23 5.35 23.69
C ASP A 47 -2.88 4.70 24.02
N GLN A 48 -1.87 5.51 24.34
CA GLN A 48 -0.52 5.03 24.63
C GLN A 48 0.17 5.86 25.73
N ASP A 49 0.50 5.23 26.84
CA ASP A 49 0.98 5.85 28.10
C ASP A 49 2.13 6.87 27.99
N ASN A 50 2.94 6.83 26.95
CA ASN A 50 4.11 7.71 26.76
C ASN A 50 3.83 8.94 25.88
N PHE A 51 2.58 9.18 25.50
CA PHE A 51 2.12 10.37 24.81
C PHE A 51 1.27 11.23 25.75
N SER A 52 1.16 12.52 25.45
CA SER A 52 0.37 13.45 26.26
C SER A 52 -1.13 13.40 25.93
N GLU A 53 -1.43 13.00 24.70
CA GLU A 53 -2.79 12.94 24.16
C GLU A 53 -3.03 11.61 23.47
N ASP A 54 -4.27 11.19 23.39
CA ASP A 54 -4.72 10.04 22.62
C ASP A 54 -4.82 10.41 21.14
N ALA A 55 -4.53 9.46 20.23
CA ALA A 55 -4.70 9.70 18.81
C ALA A 55 -6.07 9.26 18.34
N GLU A 56 -6.69 10.11 17.50
CA GLU A 56 -7.95 9.84 16.81
C GLU A 56 -7.83 10.20 15.33
N ALA A 57 -8.09 9.24 14.46
CA ALA A 57 -8.08 9.42 13.01
C ALA A 57 -9.38 8.93 12.38
N SER A 58 -9.95 9.73 11.51
CA SER A 58 -11.06 9.35 10.64
C SER A 58 -10.66 9.67 9.20
N THR A 59 -10.41 8.63 8.39
CA THR A 59 -9.87 8.79 7.04
C THR A 59 -10.69 8.02 6.01
N VAL A 60 -10.75 8.57 4.81
CA VAL A 60 -11.26 7.89 3.62
C VAL A 60 -10.13 7.74 2.61
N ARG A 61 -9.93 6.53 2.10
CA ARG A 61 -9.13 6.30 0.90
C ARG A 61 -10.04 6.13 -0.30
N THR A 62 -9.81 6.91 -1.33
CA THR A 62 -10.32 6.73 -2.69
C THR A 62 -9.24 6.13 -3.55
N ARG A 63 -9.50 4.97 -4.18
CA ARG A 63 -8.56 4.30 -5.09
C ARG A 63 -9.18 4.19 -6.47
N ALA A 64 -8.44 4.65 -7.49
CA ALA A 64 -8.78 4.46 -8.89
C ALA A 64 -7.75 3.56 -9.55
N THR A 65 -8.17 2.38 -10.04
CA THR A 65 -7.31 1.44 -10.76
C THR A 65 -7.73 1.35 -12.21
N ILE A 66 -6.82 1.67 -13.12
CA ILE A 66 -6.98 1.59 -14.58
C ILE A 66 -6.10 0.46 -15.08
N LYS A 67 -6.71 -0.56 -15.68
CA LYS A 67 -5.99 -1.66 -16.33
C LYS A 67 -6.31 -1.64 -17.81
N THR A 68 -5.29 -1.55 -18.67
CA THR A 68 -5.46 -1.59 -20.12
C THR A 68 -4.72 -2.78 -20.70
N LYS A 69 -5.45 -3.69 -21.32
CA LYS A 69 -4.93 -4.78 -22.13
C LYS A 69 -4.75 -4.30 -23.55
N TRP A 70 -3.51 -4.14 -23.99
CA TRP A 70 -3.15 -3.67 -25.34
C TRP A 70 -3.12 -4.80 -26.37
N SER A 71 -2.77 -6.01 -25.90
CA SER A 71 -2.77 -7.23 -26.68
C SER A 71 -2.86 -8.44 -25.74
N ASP A 72 -2.81 -9.65 -26.29
CA ASP A 72 -2.77 -10.86 -25.45
C ASP A 72 -1.50 -10.97 -24.59
N SER A 73 -0.43 -10.28 -24.98
CA SER A 73 0.87 -10.31 -24.30
C SER A 73 1.19 -9.06 -23.49
N PHE A 74 0.53 -7.92 -23.74
CA PHE A 74 0.87 -6.64 -23.10
C PHE A 74 -0.30 -6.01 -22.40
N ASP A 75 -0.05 -5.61 -21.16
CA ASP A 75 -0.99 -4.78 -20.39
C ASP A 75 -0.25 -3.72 -19.56
N THR A 76 -0.99 -2.68 -19.18
CA THR A 76 -0.56 -1.64 -18.25
C THR A 76 -1.54 -1.53 -17.10
N VAL A 77 -1.00 -1.18 -15.93
CA VAL A 77 -1.77 -0.85 -14.73
C VAL A 77 -1.34 0.51 -14.23
N PHE A 78 -2.32 1.37 -13.98
CA PHE A 78 -2.16 2.61 -13.21
C PHE A 78 -3.16 2.59 -12.06
N GLU A 79 -2.68 2.88 -10.85
CA GLU A 79 -3.50 2.93 -9.66
C GLU A 79 -3.10 4.14 -8.82
N PHE A 80 -4.07 4.99 -8.55
CA PHE A 80 -3.93 6.19 -7.75
C PHE A 80 -4.73 6.03 -6.46
N ASP A 81 -4.12 6.42 -5.36
CA ASP A 81 -4.75 6.51 -4.05
C ASP A 81 -4.83 7.97 -3.62
N ASP A 82 -5.96 8.33 -3.05
CA ASP A 82 -6.15 9.59 -2.33
C ASP A 82 -6.64 9.28 -0.93
N VAL A 83 -5.96 9.79 0.08
CA VAL A 83 -6.35 9.68 1.49
C VAL A 83 -6.74 11.05 2.00
N THR A 84 -7.97 11.17 2.46
CA THR A 84 -8.56 12.40 2.99
C THR A 84 -9.05 12.19 4.42
N GLU A 85 -8.81 13.16 5.31
CA GLU A 85 -9.35 13.21 6.67
C GLU A 85 -10.80 13.66 6.68
N LEU A 86 -11.60 13.07 7.58
CA LEU A 86 -13.02 13.40 7.79
C LEU A 86 -13.30 13.77 9.26
N GLY A 87 -12.73 14.88 9.72
CA GLY A 87 -13.10 15.53 10.97
C GLY A 87 -12.35 15.11 12.22
N MET A 88 -11.76 13.91 12.31
CA MET A 88 -10.85 13.51 13.39
C MET A 88 -9.46 13.42 12.82
N ASP A 89 -8.58 14.34 13.21
CA ASP A 89 -7.25 14.55 12.66
C ASP A 89 -6.17 14.72 13.76
N ASP A 90 -6.52 14.40 15.00
CA ASP A 90 -5.62 14.44 16.15
C ASP A 90 -4.74 13.17 16.20
N TYR A 91 -3.78 13.05 15.27
CA TYR A 91 -2.88 11.90 15.20
C TYR A 91 -1.54 12.25 14.56
N ASN A 92 -0.55 11.37 14.74
CA ASN A 92 0.73 11.44 14.05
C ASN A 92 0.71 10.47 12.86
N GLY A 93 0.70 10.99 11.64
CA GLY A 93 0.73 10.18 10.40
C GLY A 93 2.02 9.37 10.20
N GLY A 94 3.02 9.58 11.04
CA GLY A 94 4.34 8.95 10.95
C GLY A 94 5.30 9.73 10.04
N ALA A 95 6.60 9.44 10.15
CA ALA A 95 7.68 10.04 9.34
C ALA A 95 7.63 11.58 9.19
N GLY A 96 6.99 12.28 10.11
CA GLY A 96 6.86 13.75 10.08
C GLY A 96 5.75 14.29 9.19
N THR A 97 4.78 13.47 8.84
CA THR A 97 3.68 13.81 7.92
C THR A 97 2.60 14.72 8.52
N THR A 98 2.57 14.88 9.85
CA THR A 98 1.57 15.69 10.54
C THR A 98 2.21 16.71 11.47
N PRO A 99 1.53 17.87 11.73
CA PRO A 99 2.05 18.91 12.62
C PRO A 99 2.13 18.45 14.08
N ASN A 100 1.36 17.44 14.50
CA ASN A 100 1.26 16.95 15.88
C ASN A 100 2.29 15.85 16.19
N ASN A 101 3.39 15.79 15.45
CA ASN A 101 4.44 14.81 15.64
C ASN A 101 5.03 14.89 17.06
N GLY A 102 4.93 13.78 17.81
CA GLY A 102 5.42 13.66 19.19
C GLY A 102 4.38 13.99 20.28
N GLN A 103 3.25 14.61 19.96
CA GLN A 103 2.13 14.85 20.89
C GLN A 103 1.18 13.65 20.94
N TYR A 104 0.89 13.08 19.78
CA TYR A 104 -0.02 11.96 19.59
C TYR A 104 0.69 10.68 19.20
N PRO A 105 0.15 9.50 19.56
CA PRO A 105 0.55 8.21 18.99
C PRO A 105 0.47 8.17 17.46
N VAL A 106 1.22 7.23 16.86
CA VAL A 106 1.24 7.08 15.39
C VAL A 106 0.04 6.29 14.90
N ILE A 107 -0.71 6.89 14.00
CA ILE A 107 -1.65 6.23 13.08
C ILE A 107 -1.11 6.49 11.67
N ALA A 108 -0.43 5.51 11.08
CA ALA A 108 0.32 5.66 9.82
C ALA A 108 -0.59 5.65 8.59
N ASP A 109 -1.55 6.58 8.56
CA ASP A 109 -2.50 6.80 7.46
C ASP A 109 -2.46 8.30 7.05
N PRO A 110 -1.31 8.83 6.58
CA PRO A 110 -1.18 10.24 6.22
C PRO A 110 -2.07 10.59 5.03
N VAL A 111 -2.53 11.83 5.00
CA VAL A 111 -3.28 12.39 3.88
C VAL A 111 -2.39 12.62 2.67
N GLY A 112 -2.94 12.51 1.48
CA GLY A 112 -2.25 12.79 0.23
C GLY A 112 -2.75 11.95 -0.93
N THR A 113 -2.36 12.38 -2.13
CA THR A 113 -2.65 11.66 -3.38
C THR A 113 -1.36 11.12 -3.95
N GLU A 114 -1.34 9.82 -4.27
CA GLU A 114 -0.14 9.12 -4.73
C GLU A 114 -0.40 8.18 -5.89
N LEU A 115 0.63 7.96 -6.71
CA LEU A 115 0.68 6.84 -7.63
C LEU A 115 1.05 5.58 -6.83
N ASN A 116 0.07 4.73 -6.55
CA ASN A 116 0.27 3.49 -5.82
C ASN A 116 0.87 2.39 -6.70
N GLN A 117 0.39 2.24 -7.93
CA GLN A 117 0.98 1.36 -8.94
C GLN A 117 1.04 2.04 -10.31
N GLY A 118 2.12 1.78 -11.04
CA GLY A 118 2.30 2.23 -12.43
C GLY A 118 3.31 1.35 -13.12
N TYR A 119 2.85 0.32 -13.86
CA TYR A 119 3.75 -0.63 -14.52
C TYR A 119 3.21 -1.12 -15.87
N LEU A 120 4.15 -1.52 -16.72
CA LEU A 120 3.93 -2.31 -17.93
C LEU A 120 4.20 -3.78 -17.61
N ARG A 121 3.36 -4.69 -18.13
CA ARG A 121 3.56 -6.13 -18.00
C ARG A 121 3.52 -6.80 -19.37
N PHE A 122 4.50 -7.68 -19.57
CA PHE A 122 4.55 -8.63 -20.68
C PHE A 122 4.27 -10.04 -20.18
N THR A 123 3.42 -10.78 -20.88
CA THR A 123 3.06 -12.17 -20.57
C THR A 123 3.33 -13.06 -21.78
N SER A 124 4.04 -14.17 -21.54
CA SER A 124 4.29 -15.22 -22.53
C SER A 124 4.19 -16.59 -21.87
N GLY A 125 3.16 -17.35 -22.20
CA GLY A 125 2.86 -18.59 -21.50
C GLY A 125 2.71 -18.36 -19.99
N ASP A 126 3.46 -19.12 -19.20
CA ASP A 126 3.46 -19.06 -17.74
C ASP A 126 4.41 -17.99 -17.16
N THR A 127 5.08 -17.23 -18.04
CA THR A 127 6.04 -16.20 -17.62
C THR A 127 5.44 -14.81 -17.75
N LYS A 128 5.58 -14.01 -16.68
CA LYS A 128 5.21 -12.59 -16.63
C LYS A 128 6.44 -11.78 -16.28
N VAL A 129 6.69 -10.73 -17.03
CA VAL A 129 7.72 -9.71 -16.76
C VAL A 129 7.03 -8.39 -16.56
N ALA A 130 7.33 -7.70 -15.45
CA ALA A 130 6.75 -6.38 -15.19
C ALA A 130 7.83 -5.36 -14.84
N ALA A 131 7.66 -4.13 -15.32
CA ALA A 131 8.57 -3.02 -15.07
C ALA A 131 7.79 -1.78 -14.61
N GLY A 132 8.20 -1.18 -13.51
CA GLY A 132 7.58 -0.01 -12.89
C GLY A 132 7.21 -0.22 -11.43
N ARG A 133 6.35 0.67 -10.92
CA ARG A 133 5.85 0.62 -9.54
C ARG A 133 4.79 -0.47 -9.40
N GLN A 134 5.04 -1.44 -8.55
CA GLN A 134 4.18 -2.61 -8.39
C GLN A 134 4.15 -3.12 -6.96
N ARG A 135 3.09 -3.83 -6.61
CA ARG A 135 3.05 -4.63 -5.38
C ARG A 135 3.93 -5.86 -5.53
N ILE A 136 4.74 -6.14 -4.53
CA ILE A 136 5.45 -7.41 -4.37
C ILE A 136 5.05 -7.99 -3.02
N LEU A 137 4.31 -9.10 -3.04
CA LEU A 137 3.78 -9.75 -1.85
C LEU A 137 4.29 -11.19 -1.83
N ILE A 138 5.06 -11.57 -0.81
CA ILE A 138 5.66 -12.91 -0.72
C ILE A 138 5.18 -13.61 0.54
N GLY A 139 4.63 -14.81 0.34
CA GLY A 139 4.15 -15.67 1.41
C GLY A 139 3.16 -14.94 2.33
N ASN A 140 3.40 -14.96 3.63
CA ASN A 140 2.57 -14.27 4.62
C ASN A 140 2.93 -12.77 4.78
N GLN A 141 3.72 -12.21 3.89
CA GLN A 141 4.14 -10.80 3.85
C GLN A 141 4.97 -10.35 5.08
N ARG A 142 5.51 -11.26 5.85
CA ARG A 142 6.30 -10.93 7.05
C ARG A 142 7.61 -10.19 6.70
N PHE A 143 8.24 -10.53 5.57
CA PHE A 143 9.52 -9.96 5.14
C PHE A 143 9.37 -9.02 3.94
N VAL A 144 8.50 -9.38 3.00
CA VAL A 144 8.22 -8.59 1.80
C VAL A 144 6.71 -8.52 1.62
N GLY A 145 6.16 -7.32 1.73
CA GLY A 145 4.72 -7.11 1.70
C GLY A 145 4.33 -5.67 1.45
N GLY A 146 3.02 -5.43 1.36
CA GLY A 146 2.42 -4.15 0.99
C GLY A 146 1.86 -3.35 2.16
N VAL A 147 1.81 -3.88 3.38
CA VAL A 147 1.12 -3.22 4.52
C VAL A 147 -0.33 -2.82 4.19
N GLY A 148 -1.00 -3.63 3.37
CA GLY A 148 -2.30 -3.28 2.74
C GLY A 148 -3.49 -3.11 3.70
N TRP A 149 -3.28 -3.27 5.01
CA TRP A 149 -4.27 -2.95 6.03
C TRP A 149 -4.31 -1.45 6.36
N ARG A 150 -3.26 -0.68 6.03
CA ARG A 150 -3.22 0.78 6.12
C ARG A 150 -3.93 1.44 4.94
N GLN A 151 -4.16 2.74 5.01
CA GLN A 151 -4.75 3.50 3.90
C GLN A 151 -3.81 3.54 2.70
N ASN A 152 -2.54 3.91 2.91
CA ASN A 152 -1.50 3.80 1.90
C ASN A 152 -0.86 2.41 1.92
N GLU A 153 -0.30 1.98 0.80
CA GLU A 153 0.40 0.70 0.68
C GLU A 153 1.88 0.89 0.41
N GLN A 154 2.68 -0.08 0.81
CA GLN A 154 4.06 -0.16 0.38
C GLN A 154 4.15 -0.80 -0.99
N THR A 155 4.79 -0.12 -1.93
CA THR A 155 5.03 -0.58 -3.30
C THR A 155 6.50 -0.48 -3.66
N TYR A 156 6.88 -1.08 -4.78
CA TYR A 156 8.27 -1.27 -5.17
C TYR A 156 8.48 -0.84 -6.62
N ASP A 157 9.37 0.12 -6.86
CA ASP A 157 9.83 0.43 -8.20
C ASP A 157 10.85 -0.64 -8.59
N SER A 158 10.50 -1.48 -9.58
CA SER A 158 11.22 -2.72 -9.82
C SER A 158 11.05 -3.25 -11.24
N LEU A 159 11.98 -4.13 -11.61
CA LEU A 159 11.82 -5.08 -12.72
C LEU A 159 11.60 -6.46 -12.13
N SER A 160 10.49 -7.10 -12.44
CA SER A 160 10.15 -8.42 -11.89
C SER A 160 9.92 -9.46 -12.98
N VAL A 161 10.22 -10.71 -12.64
CA VAL A 161 9.92 -11.89 -13.44
C VAL A 161 9.22 -12.90 -12.55
N ASN A 162 8.06 -13.36 -12.98
CA ASN A 162 7.33 -14.44 -12.33
C ASN A 162 7.11 -15.54 -13.35
N THR A 163 7.47 -16.77 -13.04
CA THR A 163 7.27 -17.91 -13.93
C THR A 163 6.85 -19.16 -13.17
N LYS A 164 5.98 -19.95 -13.78
CA LYS A 164 5.61 -21.27 -13.25
C LYS A 164 6.36 -22.34 -14.04
N PHE A 165 7.08 -23.19 -13.34
CA PHE A 165 7.75 -24.35 -13.94
C PHE A 165 6.84 -25.59 -13.94
N SER A 166 5.93 -25.68 -12.96
CA SER A 166 4.92 -26.72 -12.85
C SER A 166 3.70 -26.21 -12.09
N GLN A 167 2.73 -27.08 -11.81
CA GLN A 167 1.59 -26.73 -10.96
C GLN A 167 2.00 -26.39 -9.51
N ASP A 168 3.11 -26.96 -9.04
CA ASP A 168 3.56 -26.89 -7.65
C ASP A 168 4.84 -26.04 -7.48
N ILE A 169 5.45 -25.58 -8.59
CA ILE A 169 6.73 -24.84 -8.52
C ILE A 169 6.60 -23.53 -9.27
N SER A 170 6.74 -22.43 -8.54
CA SER A 170 6.84 -21.09 -9.10
C SER A 170 8.13 -20.39 -8.68
N PHE A 171 8.68 -19.57 -9.58
CA PHE A 171 9.86 -18.75 -9.35
C PHE A 171 9.50 -17.29 -9.50
N ASN A 172 9.91 -16.49 -8.53
CA ASN A 172 9.74 -15.06 -8.51
C ASN A 172 11.10 -14.40 -8.34
N TYR A 173 11.43 -13.48 -9.23
CA TYR A 173 12.59 -12.61 -9.13
C TYR A 173 12.18 -11.17 -9.24
N ALA A 174 12.77 -10.29 -8.43
CA ALA A 174 12.63 -8.86 -8.59
C ALA A 174 13.96 -8.15 -8.33
N TYR A 175 14.32 -7.22 -9.22
CA TYR A 175 15.33 -6.21 -8.96
C TYR A 175 14.62 -4.94 -8.52
N ILE A 176 14.79 -4.57 -7.26
CA ILE A 176 14.12 -3.44 -6.61
C ILE A 176 15.12 -2.27 -6.55
N PHE A 177 14.76 -1.13 -7.14
CA PHE A 177 15.57 0.07 -7.13
C PHE A 177 14.99 1.18 -6.24
N ASN A 178 13.71 1.10 -5.87
CA ASN A 178 13.10 1.96 -4.85
C ASN A 178 11.99 1.24 -4.10
N VAL A 179 11.79 1.61 -2.81
CA VAL A 179 10.67 1.17 -1.98
C VAL A 179 9.87 2.40 -1.59
N ASN A 180 8.62 2.48 -2.03
CA ASN A 180 7.67 3.52 -1.67
C ASN A 180 6.91 3.06 -0.44
N ARG A 181 7.04 3.78 0.66
CA ARG A 181 6.46 3.39 1.96
C ARG A 181 5.09 4.02 2.16
N ILE A 182 4.38 3.51 3.17
CA ILE A 182 3.03 3.96 3.54
C ILE A 182 2.93 5.42 4.01
N PHE A 183 4.05 6.12 4.18
CA PHE A 183 4.10 7.48 4.73
C PHE A 183 4.00 8.61 3.70
N GLY A 184 3.98 8.24 2.41
CA GLY A 184 3.94 9.21 1.32
C GLY A 184 5.30 9.66 0.80
N GLU A 185 5.36 10.01 -0.49
CA GLU A 185 6.62 10.34 -1.19
C GLU A 185 7.24 11.67 -0.75
N THR A 186 6.45 12.56 -0.16
CA THR A 186 6.85 13.95 0.15
C THR A 186 7.59 14.10 1.48
N VAL A 187 7.73 13.03 2.25
CA VAL A 187 8.31 13.08 3.61
C VAL A 187 9.62 12.31 3.69
N ALA A 188 10.46 12.70 4.62
CA ALA A 188 11.72 12.01 4.89
C ALA A 188 11.45 10.55 5.29
N GLY A 189 12.01 9.60 4.56
CA GLY A 189 11.76 8.17 4.76
C GLY A 189 10.44 7.65 4.16
N GLY A 190 9.76 8.46 3.34
CA GLY A 190 8.59 8.03 2.56
C GLY A 190 8.97 7.12 1.42
N ASP A 191 10.16 7.26 0.88
CA ASP A 191 10.74 6.36 -0.10
C ASP A 191 12.21 6.03 0.24
N HIS A 192 12.71 4.93 -0.28
CA HIS A 192 14.09 4.51 -0.11
C HIS A 192 14.65 3.93 -1.41
N THR A 193 15.73 4.54 -1.89
CA THR A 193 16.51 3.97 -3.00
C THR A 193 17.16 2.67 -2.58
N HIS A 194 17.03 1.64 -3.39
CA HIS A 194 17.53 0.31 -3.18
C HIS A 194 18.37 -0.21 -4.36
N ASN A 195 19.16 -1.22 -4.08
CA ASN A 195 19.84 -2.08 -5.07
C ASN A 195 19.70 -3.51 -4.57
N THR A 196 18.48 -4.05 -4.64
CA THR A 196 18.13 -5.30 -3.99
C THR A 196 17.66 -6.31 -5.02
N HIS A 197 18.26 -7.51 -4.96
CA HIS A 197 17.79 -8.67 -5.70
C HIS A 197 16.98 -9.56 -4.78
N LEU A 198 15.73 -9.79 -5.13
CA LEU A 198 14.81 -10.67 -4.44
C LEU A 198 14.62 -11.93 -5.27
N LEU A 199 14.82 -13.08 -4.65
CA LEU A 199 14.54 -14.38 -5.25
C LEU A 199 13.63 -15.17 -4.31
N ASN A 200 12.57 -15.74 -4.87
CA ASN A 200 11.64 -16.59 -4.14
C ASN A 200 11.27 -17.80 -5.00
N LEU A 201 11.29 -18.97 -4.38
CA LEU A 201 10.85 -20.23 -4.95
C LEU A 201 9.75 -20.81 -4.06
N GLU A 202 8.63 -21.08 -4.64
CA GLU A 202 7.45 -21.64 -3.98
C GLU A 202 7.05 -22.94 -4.63
#